data_7ed3e3f5d3e7cd0b67d8bec06e92ddb5
#
_entry.id   7ed3e3f5d3e7cd0b67d8bec06e92ddb5
#
_cell.length_a   1.000
_cell.length_b   1.000
_cell.length_c   1.000
_cell.angle_alpha   90.00
_cell.angle_beta   90.00
_cell.angle_gamma   90.00
#
_symmetry.space_group_name_H-M   'P 1'
#
loop_
_entity.id
_entity.type
_entity.pdbx_description
1 polymer ?
#
loop_
_entity_poly.entity_id
_entity_poly.type
_entity_poly.pdbx_seq_one_letter_code
_entity_poly.pdbx_strand_id
1 'polypeptide(L)'
;MELFLGKPIRELLKERIQEELRYHPISFYLYSEKEREDCQSYLRSIKKMLDSFQVPYREDYYSHEKSLEENLDNFVTNSKESFVLLARPMIHEEHFIQKIPARFDPDMLTIENMGKLASADISYLPATARSVKEILEYYQVELEGNNAVVIGRSLSVGFPCAQYLLKRNANVTILHSHTPKDKLDAFVKAADILVLASGKIGLIDPKLLDENKVIIDCGFIKGSGDLGFTPEEGSLKAYTPVPGGVGSLTSYCLLLNAIQLAKKER
;
A
#
# COMPACT_ATOMS: atom_id res chain seq x y z
N MET A 1 -10.36 -15.21 18.35
CA MET A 1 -9.52 -14.33 17.49
C MET A 1 -9.76 -14.64 16.03
N GLU A 2 -10.09 -13.64 15.23
CA GLU A 2 -10.34 -13.81 13.80
C GLU A 2 -9.07 -13.51 12.98
N LEU A 3 -8.81 -14.29 11.92
CA LEU A 3 -7.74 -14.03 10.98
C LEU A 3 -8.28 -13.26 9.78
N PHE A 4 -7.81 -12.03 9.59
CA PHE A 4 -8.15 -11.21 8.42
C PHE A 4 -7.29 -11.59 7.22
N LEU A 5 -7.69 -12.68 6.57
CA LEU A 5 -7.00 -13.22 5.41
C LEU A 5 -7.29 -12.41 4.14
N GLY A 6 -6.26 -12.09 3.38
CA GLY A 6 -6.44 -11.44 2.07
C GLY A 6 -6.97 -12.39 0.98
N LYS A 7 -6.87 -13.71 1.15
CA LYS A 7 -7.27 -14.68 0.11
C LYS A 7 -8.73 -14.52 -0.38
N PRO A 8 -9.77 -14.47 0.49
CA PRO A 8 -11.15 -14.32 0.02
C PRO A 8 -11.36 -12.97 -0.71
N ILE A 9 -10.76 -11.90 -0.20
CA ILE A 9 -10.83 -10.57 -0.81
C ILE A 9 -10.17 -10.60 -2.20
N ARG A 10 -9.01 -11.23 -2.31
CA ARG A 10 -8.29 -11.36 -3.58
C ARG A 10 -9.13 -12.02 -4.67
N GLU A 11 -9.90 -13.04 -4.35
CA GLU A 11 -10.78 -13.69 -5.35
C GLU A 11 -11.87 -12.73 -5.86
N LEU A 12 -12.48 -11.93 -4.96
CA LEU A 12 -13.43 -10.88 -5.36
C LEU A 12 -12.77 -9.79 -6.21
N LEU A 13 -11.55 -9.37 -5.85
CA LEU A 13 -10.81 -8.38 -6.62
C LEU A 13 -10.44 -8.90 -8.02
N LYS A 14 -10.13 -10.19 -8.17
CA LYS A 14 -9.86 -10.79 -9.48
C LYS A 14 -11.08 -10.71 -10.40
N GLU A 15 -12.25 -11.11 -9.93
CA GLU A 15 -13.48 -11.06 -10.72
C GLU A 15 -13.77 -9.62 -11.16
N ARG A 16 -13.69 -8.67 -10.23
CA ARG A 16 -13.86 -7.25 -10.51
C ARG A 16 -12.86 -6.72 -11.55
N ILE A 17 -11.58 -7.04 -11.41
CA ILE A 17 -10.54 -6.62 -12.35
C ILE A 17 -10.81 -7.21 -13.74
N GLN A 18 -11.15 -8.49 -13.86
CA GLN A 18 -11.44 -9.14 -15.14
C GLN A 18 -12.62 -8.50 -15.86
N GLU A 19 -13.67 -8.16 -15.11
CA GLU A 19 -14.83 -7.45 -15.66
C GLU A 19 -14.44 -6.07 -16.18
N GLU A 20 -13.75 -5.29 -15.35
CA GLU A 20 -13.41 -3.90 -15.64
C GLU A 20 -12.42 -3.75 -16.83
N LEU A 21 -11.46 -4.66 -16.96
CA LEU A 21 -10.48 -4.64 -18.05
C LEU A 21 -11.11 -4.82 -19.43
N ARG A 22 -12.31 -5.41 -19.52
CA ARG A 22 -13.06 -5.52 -20.79
C ARG A 22 -13.49 -4.16 -21.34
N TYR A 23 -13.74 -3.20 -20.46
CA TYR A 23 -14.23 -1.86 -20.81
C TYR A 23 -13.14 -0.79 -20.72
N HIS A 24 -12.11 -1.04 -19.90
CA HIS A 24 -11.04 -0.10 -19.60
C HIS A 24 -9.68 -0.77 -19.80
N PRO A 25 -9.23 -0.98 -21.05
CA PRO A 25 -7.92 -1.54 -21.33
C PRO A 25 -6.83 -0.58 -20.86
N ILE A 26 -5.83 -1.12 -20.18
CA ILE A 26 -4.70 -0.37 -19.63
C ILE A 26 -3.39 -1.07 -20.00
N SER A 27 -2.29 -0.33 -19.92
CA SER A 27 -0.94 -0.85 -20.06
C SER A 27 -0.02 -0.26 -19.01
N PHE A 28 1.06 -0.96 -18.69
CA PHE A 28 2.02 -0.51 -17.68
C PHE A 28 3.40 -0.24 -18.27
N TYR A 29 4.06 0.76 -17.70
CA TYR A 29 5.49 1.00 -17.83
C TYR A 29 6.15 0.76 -16.48
N LEU A 30 6.98 -0.28 -16.41
CA LEU A 30 7.68 -0.71 -15.21
C LEU A 30 9.10 -0.15 -15.23
N TYR A 31 9.48 0.57 -14.19
CA TYR A 31 10.80 1.20 -14.12
C TYR A 31 11.48 0.95 -12.77
N SER A 32 12.77 0.58 -12.80
CA SER A 32 13.52 0.20 -11.59
C SER A 32 15.02 0.36 -11.76
N GLU A 33 15.78 0.10 -10.69
CA GLU A 33 17.20 -0.23 -10.74
C GLU A 33 17.39 -1.74 -10.96
N LYS A 34 18.19 -2.11 -11.95
CA LYS A 34 18.39 -3.51 -12.33
C LYS A 34 19.12 -4.31 -11.26
N GLU A 35 20.08 -3.69 -10.57
CA GLU A 35 20.96 -4.32 -9.59
C GLU A 35 20.30 -4.55 -8.23
N ARG A 36 19.09 -4.06 -8.02
CA ARG A 36 18.37 -4.17 -6.75
C ARG A 36 17.47 -5.41 -6.72
N GLU A 37 17.88 -6.47 -6.03
CA GLU A 37 17.14 -7.74 -5.96
C GLU A 37 15.77 -7.59 -5.27
N ASP A 38 15.63 -6.67 -4.28
CA ASP A 38 14.35 -6.37 -3.64
C ASP A 38 13.33 -5.81 -4.66
N CYS A 39 13.76 -4.85 -5.50
CA CYS A 39 12.94 -4.30 -6.59
C CYS A 39 12.60 -5.36 -7.65
N GLN A 40 13.59 -6.17 -8.03
CA GLN A 40 13.40 -7.24 -9.03
C GLN A 40 12.43 -8.31 -8.53
N SER A 41 12.50 -8.67 -7.24
CA SER A 41 11.54 -9.60 -6.62
C SER A 41 10.11 -9.05 -6.66
N TYR A 42 9.95 -7.77 -6.34
CA TYR A 42 8.65 -7.09 -6.44
C TYR A 42 8.13 -7.07 -7.88
N LEU A 43 8.97 -6.68 -8.86
CA LEU A 43 8.59 -6.64 -10.27
C LEU A 43 8.21 -8.03 -10.80
N ARG A 44 8.91 -9.11 -10.40
CA ARG A 44 8.50 -10.48 -10.78
C ARG A 44 7.07 -10.79 -10.31
N SER A 45 6.70 -10.38 -9.11
CA SER A 45 5.34 -10.56 -8.59
C SER A 45 4.32 -9.75 -9.39
N ILE A 46 4.64 -8.49 -9.70
CA ILE A 46 3.78 -7.61 -10.52
C ILE A 46 3.62 -8.17 -11.93
N LYS A 47 4.70 -8.55 -12.60
CA LYS A 47 4.65 -9.13 -13.97
C LYS A 47 3.79 -10.37 -14.00
N LYS A 48 3.97 -11.29 -13.06
CA LYS A 48 3.12 -12.49 -12.94
C LYS A 48 1.63 -12.15 -12.79
N MET A 49 1.31 -11.10 -12.05
CA MET A 49 -0.06 -10.63 -11.90
C MET A 49 -0.57 -10.02 -13.21
N LEU A 50 0.19 -9.12 -13.87
CA LEU A 50 -0.18 -8.51 -15.14
C LEU A 50 -0.41 -9.58 -16.23
N ASP A 51 0.48 -10.57 -16.32
CA ASP A 51 0.36 -11.71 -17.24
C ASP A 51 -0.93 -12.49 -17.00
N SER A 52 -1.30 -12.73 -15.73
CA SER A 52 -2.52 -13.46 -15.37
C SER A 52 -3.81 -12.75 -15.81
N PHE A 53 -3.76 -11.44 -15.99
CA PHE A 53 -4.85 -10.60 -16.50
C PHE A 53 -4.67 -10.19 -17.96
N GLN A 54 -3.61 -10.66 -18.63
CA GLN A 54 -3.26 -10.28 -20.01
C GLN A 54 -3.10 -8.76 -20.19
N VAL A 55 -2.64 -8.06 -19.14
CA VAL A 55 -2.36 -6.62 -19.18
C VAL A 55 -0.97 -6.40 -19.77
N PRO A 56 -0.84 -5.72 -20.91
CA PRO A 56 0.45 -5.46 -21.53
C PRO A 56 1.33 -4.54 -20.66
N TYR A 57 2.63 -4.78 -20.69
CA TYR A 57 3.60 -3.92 -20.02
C TYR A 57 4.91 -3.82 -20.80
N ARG A 58 5.63 -2.74 -20.54
CA ARG A 58 7.03 -2.53 -20.95
C ARG A 58 7.88 -2.38 -19.70
N GLU A 59 9.12 -2.85 -19.75
CA GLU A 59 10.07 -2.76 -18.65
C GLU A 59 11.31 -2.01 -19.09
N ASP A 60 11.81 -1.12 -18.23
CA ASP A 60 13.05 -0.38 -18.45
C ASP A 60 13.75 -0.11 -17.11
N TYR A 61 15.02 0.30 -17.19
CA TYR A 61 15.86 0.42 -16.03
C TYR A 61 16.65 1.72 -16.03
N TYR A 62 16.89 2.24 -14.82
CA TYR A 62 17.89 3.28 -14.61
C TYR A 62 19.27 2.78 -15.04
N SER A 63 19.93 3.52 -15.90
CA SER A 63 21.27 3.20 -16.36
C SER A 63 22.30 4.08 -15.63
N HIS A 64 23.20 3.45 -14.89
CA HIS A 64 24.31 4.15 -14.23
C HIS A 64 25.38 4.67 -15.21
N GLU A 65 25.35 4.24 -16.48
CA GLU A 65 26.23 4.71 -17.56
C GLU A 65 25.75 6.03 -18.17
N LYS A 66 24.47 6.38 -17.95
CA LYS A 66 23.83 7.60 -18.46
C LYS A 66 23.75 8.67 -17.37
N SER A 67 23.73 9.94 -17.77
CA SER A 67 23.40 11.04 -16.87
C SER A 67 21.96 10.92 -16.32
N LEU A 68 21.68 11.62 -15.23
CA LEU A 68 20.31 11.69 -14.72
C LEU A 68 19.34 12.27 -15.77
N GLU A 69 19.76 13.29 -16.51
CA GLU A 69 18.95 13.95 -17.53
C GLU A 69 18.58 12.97 -18.66
N GLU A 70 19.56 12.22 -19.19
CA GLU A 70 19.34 11.19 -20.21
C GLU A 70 18.39 10.08 -19.73
N ASN A 71 18.52 9.65 -18.46
CA ASN A 71 17.62 8.69 -17.85
C ASN A 71 16.18 9.25 -17.74
N LEU A 72 16.02 10.53 -17.35
CA LEU A 72 14.72 11.19 -17.26
C LEU A 72 14.07 11.37 -18.63
N ASP A 73 14.82 11.77 -19.65
CA ASP A 73 14.31 11.92 -21.02
C ASP A 73 13.85 10.59 -21.59
N ASN A 74 14.61 9.52 -21.37
CA ASN A 74 14.24 8.17 -21.76
C ASN A 74 12.97 7.72 -21.03
N PHE A 75 12.91 7.94 -19.72
CA PHE A 75 11.72 7.62 -18.90
C PHE A 75 10.46 8.34 -19.41
N VAL A 76 10.52 9.65 -19.61
CA VAL A 76 9.39 10.46 -20.11
C VAL A 76 8.95 9.99 -21.49
N THR A 77 9.90 9.68 -22.38
CA THR A 77 9.59 9.19 -23.74
C THR A 77 8.89 7.85 -23.74
N ASN A 78 9.30 6.94 -22.84
CA ASN A 78 8.79 5.57 -22.81
C ASN A 78 7.56 5.40 -21.91
N SER A 79 7.30 6.30 -20.96
CA SER A 79 6.14 6.23 -20.05
C SER A 79 4.85 6.81 -20.62
N LYS A 80 4.90 7.40 -21.82
CA LYS A 80 3.71 8.00 -22.46
C LYS A 80 2.59 6.99 -22.62
N GLU A 81 1.38 7.39 -22.25
CA GLU A 81 0.13 6.62 -22.41
C GLU A 81 0.10 5.27 -21.66
N SER A 82 0.97 5.10 -20.66
CA SER A 82 1.01 3.90 -19.83
C SER A 82 0.98 4.26 -18.34
N PHE A 83 0.34 3.41 -17.54
CA PHE A 83 0.41 3.53 -16.09
C PHE A 83 1.82 3.22 -15.60
N VAL A 84 2.41 4.13 -14.85
CA VAL A 84 3.81 4.03 -14.42
C VAL A 84 3.89 3.33 -13.08
N LEU A 85 4.72 2.28 -13.00
CA LEU A 85 5.13 1.68 -11.75
C LEU A 85 6.63 1.90 -11.54
N LEU A 86 6.99 2.65 -10.51
CA LEU A 86 8.35 2.73 -10.01
C LEU A 86 8.59 1.66 -8.96
N ALA A 87 9.47 0.69 -9.22
CA ALA A 87 9.88 -0.26 -8.19
C ALA A 87 10.88 0.40 -7.26
N ARG A 88 10.44 0.74 -6.06
CA ARG A 88 11.18 1.52 -5.06
C ARG A 88 11.75 0.63 -3.95
N PRO A 89 12.80 1.11 -3.24
CA PRO A 89 13.48 2.38 -3.42
C PRO A 89 14.40 2.36 -4.65
N MET A 90 14.59 3.53 -5.29
CA MET A 90 15.55 3.71 -6.37
C MET A 90 16.27 5.04 -6.27
N ILE A 91 17.43 5.14 -6.91
CA ILE A 91 18.21 6.38 -6.94
C ILE A 91 17.42 7.49 -7.64
N HIS A 92 17.46 8.69 -7.07
CA HIS A 92 16.77 9.87 -7.63
C HIS A 92 15.25 9.70 -7.85
N GLU A 93 14.58 8.81 -7.10
CA GLU A 93 13.17 8.48 -7.32
C GLU A 93 12.25 9.70 -7.35
N GLU A 94 12.56 10.74 -6.56
CA GLU A 94 11.79 11.98 -6.51
C GLU A 94 11.75 12.73 -7.84
N HIS A 95 12.83 12.67 -8.64
CA HIS A 95 12.88 13.30 -9.95
C HIS A 95 11.98 12.55 -10.95
N PHE A 96 11.95 11.21 -10.88
CA PHE A 96 11.07 10.39 -11.73
C PHE A 96 9.60 10.56 -11.37
N ILE A 97 9.28 10.57 -10.07
CA ILE A 97 7.91 10.81 -9.58
C ILE A 97 7.35 12.15 -10.11
N GLN A 98 8.15 13.22 -10.12
CA GLN A 98 7.76 14.52 -10.65
C GLN A 98 7.46 14.53 -12.15
N LYS A 99 7.95 13.54 -12.91
CA LYS A 99 7.70 13.40 -14.34
C LYS A 99 6.49 12.54 -14.67
N ILE A 100 5.93 11.82 -13.69
CA ILE A 100 4.73 11.00 -13.91
C ILE A 100 3.52 11.93 -14.01
N PRO A 101 2.73 11.89 -15.09
CA PRO A 101 1.43 12.56 -15.11
C PRO A 101 0.50 11.92 -14.05
N ALA A 102 -0.19 12.71 -13.25
CA ALA A 102 -1.02 12.19 -12.15
C ALA A 102 -2.07 11.16 -12.59
N ARG A 103 -2.58 11.29 -13.82
CA ARG A 103 -3.51 10.33 -14.42
C ARG A 103 -2.91 8.94 -14.69
N PHE A 104 -1.58 8.84 -14.82
CA PHE A 104 -0.84 7.60 -15.04
C PHE A 104 -0.08 7.10 -13.82
N ASP A 105 -0.43 7.61 -12.65
CA ASP A 105 0.18 7.30 -11.35
C ASP A 105 -0.74 6.39 -10.50
N PRO A 106 -0.75 5.07 -10.71
CA PRO A 106 -1.63 4.16 -9.98
C PRO A 106 -1.18 3.91 -8.54
N ASP A 107 0.07 4.27 -8.21
CA ASP A 107 0.63 4.17 -6.86
C ASP A 107 0.41 5.46 -6.02
N MET A 108 -0.24 6.47 -6.63
CA MET A 108 -0.61 7.74 -6.00
C MET A 108 0.59 8.48 -5.37
N LEU A 109 1.74 8.48 -6.05
CA LEU A 109 2.98 9.08 -5.58
C LEU A 109 3.11 10.57 -5.89
N THR A 110 2.39 11.03 -6.93
CA THR A 110 2.48 12.42 -7.40
C THR A 110 1.87 13.40 -6.41
N ILE A 111 2.41 14.63 -6.37
CA ILE A 111 1.90 15.70 -5.50
C ILE A 111 0.41 15.95 -5.75
N GLU A 112 -0.03 15.89 -7.01
CA GLU A 112 -1.44 16.09 -7.38
C GLU A 112 -2.33 15.01 -6.75
N ASN A 113 -1.99 13.72 -6.88
CA ASN A 113 -2.77 12.63 -6.30
C ASN A 113 -2.73 12.63 -4.77
N MET A 114 -1.57 12.94 -4.18
CA MET A 114 -1.43 13.14 -2.74
C MET A 114 -2.26 14.33 -2.23
N GLY A 115 -2.35 15.41 -3.02
CA GLY A 115 -3.21 16.56 -2.72
C GLY A 115 -4.71 16.20 -2.72
N LYS A 116 -5.15 15.37 -3.67
CA LYS A 116 -6.52 14.84 -3.71
C LYS A 116 -6.82 13.99 -2.47
N LEU A 117 -5.90 13.10 -2.09
CA LEU A 117 -6.04 12.31 -0.88
C LEU A 117 -6.09 13.18 0.38
N ALA A 118 -5.23 14.19 0.49
CA ALA A 118 -5.22 15.13 1.61
C ALA A 118 -6.51 15.95 1.71
N SER A 119 -7.22 16.15 0.58
CA SER A 119 -8.56 16.74 0.52
C SER A 119 -9.68 15.73 0.87
N ALA A 120 -9.32 14.60 1.47
CA ALA A 120 -10.22 13.52 1.86
C ALA A 120 -10.91 12.78 0.69
N ASP A 121 -10.34 12.82 -0.52
CA ASP A 121 -10.76 11.93 -1.61
C ASP A 121 -10.06 10.57 -1.48
N ILE A 122 -10.66 9.69 -0.69
CA ILE A 122 -10.13 8.33 -0.43
C ILE A 122 -10.15 7.41 -1.67
N SER A 123 -10.59 7.90 -2.83
CA SER A 123 -10.42 7.18 -4.09
C SER A 123 -8.97 7.21 -4.59
N TYR A 124 -8.12 8.08 -4.00
CA TYR A 124 -6.69 8.20 -4.31
C TYR A 124 -5.79 7.53 -3.26
N LEU A 125 -6.19 6.39 -2.73
CA LEU A 125 -5.36 5.61 -1.80
C LEU A 125 -4.25 4.86 -2.54
N PRO A 126 -2.97 5.00 -2.13
CA PRO A 126 -1.89 4.12 -2.58
C PRO A 126 -2.22 2.65 -2.36
N ALA A 127 -1.64 1.76 -3.17
CA ALA A 127 -2.03 0.35 -3.24
C ALA A 127 -2.07 -0.38 -1.88
N THR A 128 -1.09 -0.15 -1.00
CA THR A 128 -1.07 -0.78 0.34
C THR A 128 -2.18 -0.23 1.24
N ALA A 129 -2.38 1.10 1.26
CA ALA A 129 -3.45 1.69 2.05
C ALA A 129 -4.85 1.30 1.52
N ARG A 130 -4.99 1.14 0.20
CA ARG A 130 -6.19 0.56 -0.40
C ARG A 130 -6.41 -0.89 0.04
N SER A 131 -5.35 -1.69 0.17
CA SER A 131 -5.46 -3.05 0.70
C SER A 131 -5.96 -3.08 2.15
N VAL A 132 -5.52 -2.13 2.97
CA VAL A 132 -6.05 -1.94 4.33
C VAL A 132 -7.55 -1.61 4.29
N LYS A 133 -7.96 -0.68 3.43
CA LYS A 133 -9.38 -0.35 3.20
C LYS A 133 -10.19 -1.60 2.82
N GLU A 134 -9.75 -2.35 1.80
CA GLU A 134 -10.47 -3.54 1.32
C GLU A 134 -10.61 -4.60 2.44
N ILE A 135 -9.61 -4.77 3.32
CA ILE A 135 -9.68 -5.66 4.47
C ILE A 135 -10.70 -5.15 5.50
N LEU A 136 -10.58 -3.89 5.93
CA LEU A 136 -11.46 -3.33 6.96
C LEU A 136 -12.93 -3.33 6.52
N GLU A 137 -13.19 -3.06 5.24
CA GLU A 137 -14.55 -3.09 4.67
C GLU A 137 -15.08 -4.52 4.53
N TYR A 138 -14.27 -5.48 4.05
CA TYR A 138 -14.68 -6.87 3.89
C TYR A 138 -15.04 -7.53 5.22
N TYR A 139 -14.23 -7.31 6.24
CA TYR A 139 -14.45 -7.84 7.59
C TYR A 139 -15.37 -6.96 8.46
N GLN A 140 -15.95 -5.92 7.88
CA GLN A 140 -16.93 -5.03 8.51
C GLN A 140 -16.44 -4.45 9.85
N VAL A 141 -15.18 -4.03 9.90
CA VAL A 141 -14.60 -3.44 11.10
C VAL A 141 -15.26 -2.10 11.38
N GLU A 142 -15.87 -1.97 12.56
CA GLU A 142 -16.41 -0.70 13.04
C GLU A 142 -15.29 0.33 13.20
N LEU A 143 -15.42 1.47 12.52
CA LEU A 143 -14.39 2.52 12.54
C LEU A 143 -14.87 3.78 13.25
N GLU A 144 -16.16 4.12 13.12
CA GLU A 144 -16.71 5.35 13.66
C GLU A 144 -16.59 5.41 15.18
N GLY A 145 -15.99 6.50 15.67
CA GLY A 145 -15.79 6.75 17.09
C GLY A 145 -14.65 5.96 17.75
N ASN A 146 -14.13 4.90 17.08
CA ASN A 146 -13.05 4.06 17.60
C ASN A 146 -11.69 4.78 17.53
N ASN A 147 -10.78 4.46 18.46
CA ASN A 147 -9.43 4.98 18.51
C ASN A 147 -8.52 4.17 17.60
N ALA A 148 -8.12 4.74 16.49
CA ALA A 148 -7.21 4.14 15.53
C ALA A 148 -5.80 4.72 15.69
N VAL A 149 -4.82 3.86 15.96
CA VAL A 149 -3.41 4.24 16.05
C VAL A 149 -2.65 3.69 14.86
N VAL A 150 -2.05 4.59 14.09
CA VAL A 150 -1.21 4.27 12.94
C VAL A 150 0.26 4.43 13.32
N ILE A 151 1.03 3.35 13.32
CA ILE A 151 2.47 3.38 13.62
C ILE A 151 3.26 3.39 12.31
N GLY A 152 3.65 4.57 11.91
CA GLY A 152 4.29 4.89 10.63
C GLY A 152 3.66 6.11 9.98
N ARG A 153 4.45 6.90 9.24
CA ARG A 153 3.97 8.13 8.60
C ARG A 153 4.43 8.30 7.16
N SER A 154 4.77 7.17 6.50
CA SER A 154 5.16 7.22 5.08
C SER A 154 4.01 7.70 4.21
N LEU A 155 4.32 8.43 3.14
CA LEU A 155 3.32 8.91 2.18
C LEU A 155 2.67 7.76 1.39
N SER A 156 3.29 6.59 1.36
CA SER A 156 2.76 5.42 0.64
C SER A 156 1.87 4.50 1.48
N VAL A 157 1.98 4.53 2.84
CA VAL A 157 1.23 3.62 3.70
C VAL A 157 0.62 4.33 4.92
N GLY A 158 1.43 4.78 5.87
CA GLY A 158 0.92 5.25 7.16
C GLY A 158 0.01 6.47 7.06
N PHE A 159 0.46 7.52 6.36
CA PHE A 159 -0.34 8.72 6.15
C PHE A 159 -1.66 8.42 5.38
N PRO A 160 -1.65 7.68 4.25
CA PRO A 160 -2.87 7.31 3.56
C PRO A 160 -3.85 6.46 4.38
N CYS A 161 -3.34 5.52 5.19
CA CYS A 161 -4.19 4.75 6.11
C CYS A 161 -4.87 5.66 7.13
N ALA A 162 -4.13 6.63 7.69
CA ALA A 162 -4.69 7.60 8.63
C ALA A 162 -5.77 8.47 7.98
N GLN A 163 -5.58 8.93 6.73
CA GLN A 163 -6.59 9.67 5.97
C GLN A 163 -7.87 8.85 5.73
N TYR A 164 -7.72 7.58 5.38
CA TYR A 164 -8.86 6.68 5.22
C TYR A 164 -9.65 6.52 6.53
N LEU A 165 -8.95 6.22 7.63
CA LEU A 165 -9.58 6.03 8.95
C LEU A 165 -10.28 7.31 9.43
N LEU A 166 -9.64 8.47 9.27
CA LEU A 166 -10.22 9.77 9.61
C LEU A 166 -11.48 10.05 8.80
N LYS A 167 -11.48 9.75 7.48
CA LYS A 167 -12.66 9.89 6.62
C LYS A 167 -13.80 8.96 7.01
N ARG A 168 -13.49 7.87 7.70
CA ARG A 168 -14.46 6.90 8.25
C ARG A 168 -14.85 7.22 9.70
N ASN A 169 -14.62 8.46 10.16
CA ASN A 169 -14.96 8.98 11.49
C ASN A 169 -14.25 8.28 12.67
N ALA A 170 -13.11 7.64 12.45
CA ALA A 170 -12.27 7.16 13.54
C ALA A 170 -11.50 8.32 14.19
N ASN A 171 -11.18 8.20 15.49
CA ASN A 171 -10.24 9.07 16.19
C ASN A 171 -8.82 8.61 15.85
N VAL A 172 -8.05 9.38 15.08
CA VAL A 172 -6.78 8.91 14.54
C VAL A 172 -5.57 9.53 15.22
N THR A 173 -4.65 8.69 15.67
CA THR A 173 -3.32 9.09 16.14
C THR A 173 -2.24 8.48 15.26
N ILE A 174 -1.30 9.31 14.78
CA ILE A 174 -0.13 8.85 14.01
C ILE A 174 1.11 8.88 14.91
N LEU A 175 1.77 7.72 15.06
CA LEU A 175 3.03 7.58 15.79
C LEU A 175 4.18 7.32 14.80
N HIS A 176 5.41 7.65 15.17
CA HIS A 176 6.57 7.57 14.31
C HIS A 176 7.87 7.31 15.09
N SER A 177 8.99 7.18 14.40
CA SER A 177 10.30 6.84 15.00
C SER A 177 10.83 7.79 16.08
N HIS A 178 10.24 8.99 16.21
CA HIS A 178 10.56 9.95 17.27
C HIS A 178 9.54 9.93 18.43
N THR A 179 8.56 9.02 18.39
CA THR A 179 7.63 8.85 19.53
C THR A 179 8.35 8.13 20.66
N PRO A 180 8.43 8.73 21.88
CA PRO A 180 9.00 8.06 23.05
C PRO A 180 8.25 6.76 23.36
N LYS A 181 8.99 5.75 23.90
CA LYS A 181 8.43 4.42 24.14
C LYS A 181 7.22 4.42 25.09
N ASP A 182 7.28 5.19 26.15
CA ASP A 182 6.19 5.37 27.12
C ASP A 182 4.93 5.94 26.48
N LYS A 183 5.09 6.89 25.53
CA LYS A 183 3.98 7.46 24.77
C LYS A 183 3.41 6.43 23.78
N LEU A 184 4.31 5.72 23.06
CA LEU A 184 3.88 4.65 22.15
C LEU A 184 3.05 3.61 22.91
N ASP A 185 3.53 3.13 24.05
CA ASP A 185 2.84 2.12 24.84
C ASP A 185 1.47 2.59 25.35
N ALA A 186 1.38 3.85 25.79
CA ALA A 186 0.13 4.44 26.23
C ALA A 186 -0.92 4.49 25.09
N PHE A 187 -0.51 4.91 23.88
CA PHE A 187 -1.40 4.94 22.72
C PHE A 187 -1.79 3.54 22.23
N VAL A 188 -0.84 2.59 22.21
CA VAL A 188 -1.13 1.19 21.85
C VAL A 188 -2.15 0.58 22.82
N LYS A 189 -2.01 0.85 24.12
CA LYS A 189 -2.97 0.38 25.13
C LYS A 189 -4.36 0.96 24.94
N ALA A 190 -4.47 2.24 24.55
CA ALA A 190 -5.74 2.93 24.35
C ALA A 190 -6.40 2.68 22.97
N ALA A 191 -5.70 2.02 22.05
CA ALA A 191 -6.18 1.80 20.70
C ALA A 191 -7.22 0.67 20.64
N ASP A 192 -8.25 0.85 19.82
CA ASP A 192 -9.17 -0.21 19.37
C ASP A 192 -8.64 -0.85 18.09
N ILE A 193 -8.02 -0.03 17.22
CA ILE A 193 -7.47 -0.45 15.92
C ILE A 193 -6.00 0.00 15.84
N LEU A 194 -5.12 -0.94 15.52
CA LEU A 194 -3.71 -0.68 15.29
C LEU A 194 -3.37 -0.95 13.83
N VAL A 195 -2.80 0.04 13.12
CA VAL A 195 -2.22 -0.13 11.78
C VAL A 195 -0.70 -0.03 11.91
N LEU A 196 -0.02 -1.13 11.67
CA LEU A 196 1.44 -1.22 11.74
C LEU A 196 2.05 -0.99 10.36
N ALA A 197 2.78 0.11 10.20
CA ALA A 197 3.39 0.56 8.95
C ALA A 197 4.74 1.23 9.18
N SER A 198 5.50 0.73 10.17
CA SER A 198 6.76 1.31 10.62
C SER A 198 7.98 0.79 9.87
N GLY A 199 7.88 -0.40 9.25
CA GLY A 199 9.01 -1.13 8.70
C GLY A 199 10.01 -1.59 9.77
N LYS A 200 9.54 -1.78 11.01
CA LYS A 200 10.35 -2.27 12.15
C LYS A 200 9.61 -3.37 12.89
N ILE A 201 10.27 -4.51 13.06
CA ILE A 201 9.73 -5.68 13.74
C ILE A 201 9.75 -5.47 15.25
N GLY A 202 8.64 -5.87 15.93
CA GLY A 202 8.62 -6.02 17.38
C GLY A 202 8.58 -4.72 18.19
N LEU A 203 7.98 -3.65 17.65
CA LEU A 203 7.78 -2.40 18.40
C LEU A 203 6.71 -2.51 19.48
N ILE A 204 5.79 -3.45 19.35
CA ILE A 204 4.66 -3.64 20.25
C ILE A 204 5.02 -4.68 21.34
N ASP A 205 4.84 -4.31 22.60
CA ASP A 205 4.87 -5.28 23.70
C ASP A 205 3.55 -6.09 23.67
N PRO A 206 3.59 -7.43 23.56
CA PRO A 206 2.40 -8.27 23.58
C PRO A 206 1.48 -8.04 24.79
N LYS A 207 2.03 -7.62 25.93
CA LYS A 207 1.27 -7.33 27.16
C LYS A 207 0.34 -6.12 27.07
N LEU A 208 0.48 -5.30 26.02
CA LEU A 208 -0.39 -4.14 25.76
C LEU A 208 -1.60 -4.51 24.91
N LEU A 209 -1.66 -5.74 24.40
CA LEU A 209 -2.74 -6.24 23.57
C LEU A 209 -3.81 -6.90 24.42
N ASP A 210 -5.05 -6.84 23.95
CA ASP A 210 -6.22 -7.47 24.58
C ASP A 210 -7.23 -7.91 23.51
N GLU A 211 -8.23 -8.68 23.94
CA GLU A 211 -9.24 -9.34 23.09
C GLU A 211 -10.16 -8.37 22.31
N ASN A 212 -10.10 -7.08 22.55
CA ASN A 212 -10.91 -6.08 21.83
C ASN A 212 -10.19 -5.46 20.64
N LYS A 213 -8.86 -5.62 20.54
CA LYS A 213 -8.03 -4.94 19.54
C LYS A 213 -8.04 -5.64 18.18
N VAL A 214 -8.09 -4.82 17.13
CA VAL A 214 -7.88 -5.23 15.74
C VAL A 214 -6.50 -4.75 15.28
N ILE A 215 -5.68 -5.64 14.74
CA ILE A 215 -4.35 -5.30 14.21
C ILE A 215 -4.30 -5.51 12.70
N ILE A 216 -3.96 -4.45 11.98
CA ILE A 216 -3.67 -4.46 10.55
C ILE A 216 -2.16 -4.29 10.35
N ASP A 217 -1.47 -5.36 10.03
CA ASP A 217 -0.02 -5.36 9.81
C ASP A 217 0.30 -5.18 8.33
N CYS A 218 0.89 -4.03 7.99
CA CYS A 218 1.33 -3.67 6.64
C CYS A 218 2.82 -3.98 6.42
N GLY A 219 3.54 -4.44 7.45
CA GLY A 219 4.97 -4.73 7.38
C GLY A 219 5.27 -5.98 6.56
N PHE A 220 6.43 -5.97 5.90
CA PHE A 220 7.01 -7.17 5.28
C PHE A 220 8.53 -7.07 5.28
N ILE A 221 9.17 -7.70 6.26
CA ILE A 221 10.62 -7.72 6.40
C ILE A 221 11.06 -9.17 6.52
N LYS A 222 11.76 -9.69 5.51
CA LYS A 222 12.28 -11.07 5.48
C LYS A 222 11.23 -12.14 5.82
N GLY A 223 9.98 -11.93 5.35
CA GLY A 223 8.88 -12.86 5.58
C GLY A 223 8.08 -12.64 6.88
N SER A 224 8.42 -11.63 7.68
CA SER A 224 7.72 -11.26 8.91
C SER A 224 7.04 -9.90 8.78
N GLY A 225 5.96 -9.68 9.53
CA GLY A 225 5.32 -8.37 9.70
C GLY A 225 5.98 -7.50 10.76
N ASP A 226 5.50 -6.26 10.89
CA ASP A 226 5.95 -5.31 11.91
C ASP A 226 5.61 -5.77 13.33
N LEU A 227 4.54 -6.56 13.50
CA LEU A 227 4.17 -7.14 14.80
C LEU A 227 5.29 -8.05 15.36
N GLY A 228 5.90 -8.88 14.50
CA GLY A 228 7.07 -9.68 14.83
C GLY A 228 6.81 -10.97 15.61
N PHE A 229 5.56 -11.27 15.93
CA PHE A 229 5.13 -12.51 16.60
C PHE A 229 3.73 -12.90 16.13
N THR A 230 3.37 -14.15 16.36
CA THR A 230 1.99 -14.64 16.16
C THR A 230 1.23 -14.47 17.47
N PRO A 231 0.12 -13.72 17.50
CA PRO A 231 -0.70 -13.56 18.69
C PRO A 231 -1.28 -14.91 19.17
N GLU A 232 -1.35 -15.08 20.49
CA GLU A 232 -2.00 -16.24 21.10
C GLU A 232 -3.52 -16.21 20.83
N GLU A 233 -4.14 -17.38 20.78
CA GLU A 233 -5.59 -17.48 20.57
C GLU A 233 -6.34 -16.76 21.72
N GLY A 234 -7.26 -15.85 21.35
CA GLY A 234 -8.02 -15.06 22.31
C GLY A 234 -7.34 -13.77 22.77
N SER A 235 -6.07 -13.54 22.43
CA SER A 235 -5.34 -12.31 22.83
C SER A 235 -5.73 -11.06 22.04
N LEU A 236 -6.43 -11.22 20.92
CA LEU A 236 -6.93 -10.16 20.05
C LEU A 236 -8.32 -10.46 19.55
N LYS A 237 -9.07 -9.43 19.15
CA LYS A 237 -10.31 -9.57 18.38
C LYS A 237 -10.00 -10.14 16.99
N ALA A 238 -9.06 -9.49 16.28
CA ALA A 238 -8.65 -9.93 14.97
C ALA A 238 -7.26 -9.38 14.57
N TYR A 239 -6.59 -10.03 13.62
CA TYR A 239 -5.38 -9.47 13.01
C TYR A 239 -5.15 -9.99 11.59
N THR A 240 -4.35 -9.23 10.81
CA THR A 240 -3.88 -9.67 9.48
C THR A 240 -2.57 -10.44 9.63
N PRO A 241 -2.48 -11.71 9.17
CA PRO A 241 -1.24 -12.45 9.21
C PRO A 241 -0.24 -11.97 8.14
N VAL A 242 1.04 -12.08 8.44
CA VAL A 242 2.12 -11.84 7.46
C VAL A 242 2.98 -13.09 7.36
N PRO A 243 3.02 -13.76 6.19
CA PRO A 243 2.30 -13.45 4.94
C PRO A 243 0.81 -13.81 4.99
N GLY A 244 0.05 -13.28 4.03
CA GLY A 244 -1.35 -13.70 3.80
C GLY A 244 -2.43 -12.64 4.09
N GLY A 245 -2.06 -11.54 4.74
CA GLY A 245 -2.92 -10.37 4.99
C GLY A 245 -2.75 -9.30 3.91
N VAL A 246 -2.43 -8.05 4.33
CA VAL A 246 -2.36 -6.83 3.51
C VAL A 246 -1.52 -7.01 2.24
N GLY A 247 -0.30 -7.51 2.35
CA GLY A 247 0.63 -7.67 1.21
C GLY A 247 0.11 -8.59 0.11
N SER A 248 -0.83 -9.49 0.40
CA SER A 248 -1.43 -10.39 -0.59
C SER A 248 -2.41 -9.69 -1.55
N LEU A 249 -2.80 -8.45 -1.26
CA LEU A 249 -3.77 -7.65 -2.02
C LEU A 249 -3.11 -6.50 -2.80
N THR A 250 -1.91 -6.07 -2.44
CA THR A 250 -1.29 -4.81 -2.91
C THR A 250 -1.22 -4.71 -4.43
N SER A 251 -0.79 -5.77 -5.11
CA SER A 251 -0.71 -5.77 -6.58
C SER A 251 -2.09 -5.70 -7.25
N TYR A 252 -3.11 -6.31 -6.67
CA TYR A 252 -4.49 -6.21 -7.17
C TYR A 252 -5.06 -4.80 -6.95
N CYS A 253 -4.78 -4.20 -5.80
CA CYS A 253 -5.18 -2.83 -5.50
C CYS A 253 -4.49 -1.82 -6.43
N LEU A 254 -3.22 -2.05 -6.78
CA LEU A 254 -2.50 -1.24 -7.77
C LEU A 254 -3.20 -1.29 -9.14
N LEU A 255 -3.57 -2.49 -9.60
CA LEU A 255 -4.27 -2.67 -10.87
C LEU A 255 -5.66 -2.00 -10.86
N LEU A 256 -6.39 -2.12 -9.76
CA LEU A 256 -7.66 -1.40 -9.59
C LEU A 256 -7.50 0.12 -9.55
N ASN A 257 -6.39 0.65 -9.03
CA ASN A 257 -6.09 2.07 -9.09
C ASN A 257 -5.90 2.53 -10.53
N ALA A 258 -5.14 1.76 -11.34
CA ALA A 258 -4.95 2.07 -12.76
C ALA A 258 -6.29 2.06 -13.53
N ILE A 259 -7.12 1.05 -13.32
CA ILE A 259 -8.45 0.96 -13.93
C ILE A 259 -9.33 2.16 -13.51
N GLN A 260 -9.30 2.53 -12.23
CA GLN A 260 -10.07 3.65 -11.71
C GLN A 260 -9.62 4.99 -12.33
N LEU A 261 -8.32 5.19 -12.51
CA LEU A 261 -7.79 6.37 -13.20
C LEU A 261 -8.22 6.39 -14.67
N ALA A 262 -8.15 5.25 -15.36
CA ALA A 262 -8.61 5.14 -16.75
C ALA A 262 -10.11 5.47 -16.93
N LYS A 263 -10.94 5.21 -15.92
CA LYS A 263 -12.38 5.56 -15.93
C LYS A 263 -12.63 7.07 -15.80
N LYS A 264 -11.80 7.79 -15.07
CA LYS A 264 -11.98 9.23 -14.83
C LYS A 264 -11.64 10.09 -16.06
N GLU A 265 -11.01 9.52 -17.07
CA GLU A 265 -10.63 10.23 -18.31
C GLU A 265 -11.70 10.17 -19.42
N ARG A 266 -12.77 9.44 -19.21
CA ARG A 266 -13.93 9.34 -20.13
C ARG A 266 -15.12 10.13 -19.59
#